data_6390048111225e1916e6aa4d24c25312
#
_entry.id   6390048111225e1916e6aa4d24c25312
#
_cell.length_a   1.000
_cell.length_b   1.000
_cell.length_c   1.000
_cell.angle_alpha   90.00
_cell.angle_beta   90.00
_cell.angle_gamma   90.00
#
_symmetry.space_group_name_H-M   'P 1'
#
loop_
_entity.id
_entity.type
_entity.pdbx_description
1 polymer ?
#
loop_
_entity_poly.entity_id
_entity_poly.type
_entity_poly.pdbx_seq_one_letter_code
_entity_poly.pdbx_strand_id
1 'polypeptide(L)'
;MLMFHTMSTLDQVDLELLAALASDPRATVVALAERLGLSRNTVQARMARLERSGVFLSYERAISSTALGFPIEAFVSVMVRQADLPRITAELAHVPEIVQVHGLSGQVDLLVRVACRDTQHLFDTDARILAIEGVERTETSLVMGEVIGYRVKPLMELARRE
;
A
#
# COMPACT_ATOMS: atom_id res chain seq x y z
N MET A 1 10.58 -11.06 9.41
CA MET A 1 11.68 -11.21 8.44
C MET A 1 11.37 -10.29 7.26
N LEU A 2 11.95 -9.09 7.28
CA LEU A 2 11.81 -8.14 6.16
C LEU A 2 12.48 -8.76 4.94
N MET A 3 11.70 -9.22 3.98
CA MET A 3 12.24 -9.62 2.67
C MET A 3 12.72 -8.34 1.97
N PHE A 4 14.03 -8.09 2.02
CA PHE A 4 14.66 -7.21 1.05
C PHE A 4 14.53 -7.88 -0.32
N HIS A 5 13.54 -7.45 -1.11
CA HIS A 5 13.43 -7.87 -2.50
C HIS A 5 14.71 -7.40 -3.21
N THR A 6 15.41 -8.35 -3.81
CA THR A 6 16.55 -8.09 -4.70
C THR A 6 16.07 -7.08 -5.74
N MET A 7 16.70 -5.90 -5.77
CA MET A 7 16.38 -4.85 -6.74
C MET A 7 16.57 -5.45 -8.14
N SER A 8 15.47 -5.79 -8.80
CA SER A 8 15.48 -6.05 -10.24
C SER A 8 15.79 -4.72 -10.89
N THR A 9 16.93 -4.61 -11.55
CA THR A 9 17.30 -3.42 -12.31
C THR A 9 16.31 -3.26 -13.45
N LEU A 10 15.42 -2.25 -13.33
CA LEU A 10 14.47 -1.87 -14.36
C LEU A 10 15.26 -1.17 -15.48
N ASP A 11 15.08 -1.61 -16.71
CA ASP A 11 15.62 -0.92 -17.86
C ASP A 11 14.71 0.23 -18.31
N GLN A 12 15.18 1.06 -19.26
CA GLN A 12 14.44 2.21 -19.76
C GLN A 12 13.06 1.83 -20.32
N VAL A 13 12.95 0.70 -21.00
CA VAL A 13 11.70 0.21 -21.58
C VAL A 13 10.72 -0.22 -20.48
N ASP A 14 11.22 -0.81 -19.39
CA ASP A 14 10.40 -1.14 -18.22
C ASP A 14 9.81 0.10 -17.57
N LEU A 15 10.64 1.16 -17.40
CA LEU A 15 10.17 2.44 -16.84
C LEU A 15 9.13 3.11 -17.75
N GLU A 16 9.28 3.01 -19.07
CA GLU A 16 8.29 3.52 -20.02
C GLU A 16 6.99 2.73 -19.96
N LEU A 17 7.06 1.40 -19.86
CA LEU A 17 5.91 0.52 -19.72
C LEU A 17 5.16 0.81 -18.41
N LEU A 18 5.88 0.94 -17.29
CA LEU A 18 5.30 1.28 -15.99
C LEU A 18 4.65 2.68 -16.01
N ALA A 19 5.27 3.66 -16.66
CA ALA A 19 4.70 5.01 -16.80
C ALA A 19 3.42 5.01 -17.66
N ALA A 20 3.39 4.18 -18.71
CA ALA A 20 2.20 4.01 -19.54
C ALA A 20 1.04 3.40 -18.72
N LEU A 21 1.32 2.36 -17.94
CA LEU A 21 0.35 1.72 -17.04
C LEU A 21 -0.11 2.63 -15.89
N ALA A 22 0.79 3.45 -15.33
CA ALA A 22 0.43 4.43 -14.32
C ALA A 22 -0.48 5.54 -14.85
N SER A 23 -0.40 5.83 -16.16
CA SER A 23 -1.26 6.83 -16.83
C SER A 23 -2.60 6.24 -17.29
N ASP A 24 -2.59 4.98 -17.72
CA ASP A 24 -3.78 4.21 -18.10
C ASP A 24 -3.68 2.78 -17.56
N PRO A 25 -4.20 2.54 -16.35
CA PRO A 25 -4.17 1.20 -15.71
C PRO A 25 -5.02 0.14 -16.45
N ARG A 26 -5.81 0.54 -17.45
CA ARG A 26 -6.64 -0.37 -18.27
C ARG A 26 -6.08 -0.58 -19.67
N ALA A 27 -4.93 -0.01 -19.98
CA ALA A 27 -4.31 -0.16 -21.29
C ALA A 27 -4.15 -1.64 -21.65
N THR A 28 -4.58 -2.01 -22.85
CA THR A 28 -4.37 -3.36 -23.38
C THR A 28 -2.93 -3.54 -23.82
N VAL A 29 -2.46 -4.79 -23.91
CA VAL A 29 -1.14 -5.13 -24.47
C VAL A 29 -0.97 -4.53 -25.87
N VAL A 30 -2.03 -4.48 -26.67
CA VAL A 30 -2.02 -3.89 -28.02
C VAL A 30 -1.74 -2.39 -27.93
N ALA A 31 -2.49 -1.67 -27.12
CA ALA A 31 -2.32 -0.21 -26.94
C ALA A 31 -0.93 0.12 -26.37
N LEU A 32 -0.43 -0.68 -25.44
CA LEU A 32 0.92 -0.52 -24.88
C LEU A 32 2.00 -0.76 -25.95
N ALA A 33 1.84 -1.80 -26.77
CA ALA A 33 2.77 -2.12 -27.86
C ALA A 33 2.82 -0.99 -28.90
N GLU A 34 1.69 -0.46 -29.31
CA GLU A 34 1.59 0.69 -30.23
C GLU A 34 2.23 1.93 -29.63
N ARG A 35 1.89 2.27 -28.37
CA ARG A 35 2.40 3.46 -27.67
C ARG A 35 3.91 3.45 -27.50
N LEU A 36 4.50 2.26 -27.24
CA LEU A 36 5.92 2.09 -26.97
C LEU A 36 6.74 1.69 -28.21
N GLY A 37 6.10 1.47 -29.36
CA GLY A 37 6.77 1.00 -30.57
C GLY A 37 7.37 -0.40 -30.44
N LEU A 38 6.73 -1.28 -29.64
CA LEU A 38 7.20 -2.63 -29.35
C LEU A 38 6.28 -3.70 -29.95
N SER A 39 6.78 -4.94 -30.06
CA SER A 39 5.92 -6.07 -30.37
C SER A 39 5.03 -6.44 -29.16
N ARG A 40 3.83 -6.99 -29.44
CA ARG A 40 2.93 -7.50 -28.38
C ARG A 40 3.61 -8.55 -27.51
N ASN A 41 4.38 -9.46 -28.12
CA ASN A 41 5.12 -10.49 -27.39
C ASN A 41 6.18 -9.88 -26.45
N THR A 42 6.85 -8.82 -26.87
CA THR A 42 7.82 -8.10 -26.03
C THR A 42 7.13 -7.47 -24.83
N VAL A 43 5.99 -6.79 -25.03
CA VAL A 43 5.22 -6.19 -23.94
C VAL A 43 4.74 -7.27 -22.96
N GLN A 44 4.16 -8.37 -23.46
CA GLN A 44 3.71 -9.48 -22.59
C GLN A 44 4.85 -10.10 -21.76
N ALA A 45 6.00 -10.36 -22.40
CA ALA A 45 7.15 -10.93 -21.69
C ALA A 45 7.67 -10.00 -20.58
N ARG A 46 7.73 -8.69 -20.87
CA ARG A 46 8.13 -7.67 -19.88
C ARG A 46 7.12 -7.54 -18.74
N MET A 47 5.84 -7.45 -19.05
CA MET A 47 4.79 -7.44 -18.03
C MET A 47 4.89 -8.65 -17.10
N ALA A 48 4.97 -9.87 -17.66
CA ALA A 48 5.12 -11.09 -16.87
C ALA A 48 6.40 -11.09 -16.01
N ARG A 49 7.50 -10.48 -16.48
CA ARG A 49 8.73 -10.31 -15.70
C ARG A 49 8.52 -9.32 -14.56
N LEU A 50 7.91 -8.16 -14.82
CA LEU A 50 7.60 -7.13 -13.81
C LEU A 50 6.66 -7.67 -12.72
N GLU A 51 5.66 -8.45 -13.12
CA GLU A 51 4.76 -9.15 -12.19
C GLU A 51 5.52 -10.07 -11.23
N ARG A 52 6.39 -10.93 -11.77
CA ARG A 52 7.20 -11.85 -10.95
C ARG A 52 8.23 -11.13 -10.07
N SER A 53 8.68 -9.95 -10.45
CA SER A 53 9.68 -9.18 -9.69
C SER A 53 9.11 -8.39 -8.52
N GLY A 54 7.78 -8.40 -8.33
CA GLY A 54 7.12 -7.67 -7.24
C GLY A 54 7.07 -6.15 -7.42
N VAL A 55 7.27 -5.65 -8.64
CA VAL A 55 7.15 -4.23 -8.96
C VAL A 55 5.71 -3.73 -8.78
N PHE A 56 4.74 -4.60 -9.06
CA PHE A 56 3.34 -4.30 -8.78
C PHE A 56 3.00 -4.72 -7.35
N LEU A 57 2.55 -3.77 -6.53
CA LEU A 57 2.19 -4.01 -5.13
C LEU A 57 0.86 -4.76 -4.99
N SER A 58 -0.10 -4.48 -5.87
CA SER A 58 -1.40 -5.14 -5.92
C SER A 58 -2.02 -4.95 -7.30
N TYR A 59 -2.79 -5.95 -7.75
CA TYR A 59 -3.70 -5.85 -8.89
C TYR A 59 -5.11 -5.42 -8.48
N GLU A 60 -5.39 -5.36 -7.19
CA GLU A 60 -6.67 -4.91 -6.69
C GLU A 60 -6.86 -3.43 -7.03
N ARG A 61 -8.02 -3.13 -7.59
CA ARG A 61 -8.43 -1.73 -7.76
C ARG A 61 -8.56 -1.12 -6.39
N ALA A 62 -8.04 0.10 -6.20
CA ALA A 62 -8.32 0.84 -4.99
C ALA A 62 -9.84 1.04 -4.87
N ILE A 63 -10.45 0.45 -3.85
CA ILE A 63 -11.87 0.56 -3.56
C ILE A 63 -12.04 1.61 -2.47
N SER A 64 -12.94 2.57 -2.70
CA SER A 64 -13.21 3.64 -1.74
C SER A 64 -13.88 3.07 -0.48
N SER A 65 -13.26 3.24 0.68
CA SER A 65 -13.85 2.93 1.97
C SER A 65 -15.16 3.69 2.20
N THR A 66 -15.21 4.96 1.77
CA THR A 66 -16.42 5.79 1.81
C THR A 66 -17.56 5.19 0.99
N ALA A 67 -17.28 4.67 -0.20
CA ALA A 67 -18.30 4.01 -1.03
C ALA A 67 -18.82 2.72 -0.41
N LEU A 68 -18.03 2.07 0.46
CA LEU A 68 -18.43 0.91 1.24
C LEU A 68 -19.16 1.25 2.55
N GLY A 69 -19.37 2.55 2.85
CA GLY A 69 -20.04 3.02 4.05
C GLY A 69 -19.10 3.26 5.24
N PHE A 70 -17.79 3.40 5.01
CA PHE A 70 -16.76 3.70 6.00
C PHE A 70 -16.05 5.03 5.67
N PRO A 71 -16.72 6.19 5.86
CA PRO A 71 -16.18 7.48 5.45
C PRO A 71 -15.12 8.04 6.40
N ILE A 72 -15.00 7.51 7.62
CA ILE A 72 -14.02 7.98 8.61
C ILE A 72 -12.74 7.19 8.46
N GLU A 73 -11.67 7.86 8.07
CA GLU A 73 -10.32 7.28 8.06
C GLU A 73 -9.48 7.86 9.18
N ALA A 74 -8.65 7.03 9.79
CA ALA A 74 -7.70 7.44 10.82
C ALA A 74 -6.41 6.63 10.72
N PHE A 75 -5.33 7.22 11.25
CA PHE A 75 -4.09 6.53 11.57
C PHE A 75 -4.00 6.32 13.07
N VAL A 76 -3.80 5.08 13.47
CA VAL A 76 -3.55 4.69 14.85
C VAL A 76 -2.07 4.34 14.97
N SER A 77 -1.34 5.17 15.72
CA SER A 77 0.03 4.90 16.13
C SER A 77 0.01 3.93 17.29
N VAL A 78 0.69 2.79 17.18
CA VAL A 78 0.65 1.72 18.19
C VAL A 78 2.04 1.46 18.71
N MET A 79 2.20 1.46 20.02
CA MET A 79 3.40 1.05 20.74
C MET A 79 3.18 -0.33 21.33
N VAL A 80 4.15 -1.23 21.13
CA VAL A 80 4.01 -2.64 21.51
C VAL A 80 5.27 -3.17 22.22
N ARG A 81 5.09 -4.22 23.00
CA ARG A 81 6.25 -5.03 23.41
C ARG A 81 6.79 -5.78 22.21
N GLN A 82 8.05 -5.51 21.84
CA GLN A 82 8.69 -6.07 20.65
C GLN A 82 8.67 -7.61 20.58
N ALA A 83 8.74 -8.27 21.74
CA ALA A 83 8.66 -9.73 21.81
C ALA A 83 7.31 -10.29 21.34
N ASP A 84 6.25 -9.51 21.45
CA ASP A 84 4.89 -9.89 21.09
C ASP A 84 4.48 -9.49 19.66
N LEU A 85 5.33 -8.77 18.94
CA LEU A 85 5.03 -8.19 17.62
C LEU A 85 4.43 -9.21 16.62
N PRO A 86 4.94 -10.45 16.47
CA PRO A 86 4.36 -11.42 15.54
C PRO A 86 2.91 -11.79 15.90
N ARG A 87 2.62 -11.96 17.20
CA ARG A 87 1.28 -12.30 17.70
C ARG A 87 0.34 -11.10 17.50
N ILE A 88 0.75 -9.90 17.89
CA ILE A 88 -0.03 -8.67 17.73
C ILE A 88 -0.38 -8.45 16.26
N THR A 89 0.58 -8.64 15.33
CA THR A 89 0.34 -8.50 13.89
C THR A 89 -0.72 -9.50 13.41
N ALA A 90 -0.69 -10.73 13.90
CA ALA A 90 -1.70 -11.73 13.57
C ALA A 90 -3.09 -11.35 14.11
N GLU A 91 -3.19 -10.81 15.31
CA GLU A 91 -4.47 -10.34 15.89
C GLU A 91 -5.01 -9.09 15.16
N LEU A 92 -4.15 -8.13 14.83
CA LEU A 92 -4.53 -6.96 14.02
C LEU A 92 -5.13 -7.36 12.66
N ALA A 93 -4.62 -8.41 12.03
CA ALA A 93 -5.15 -8.91 10.76
C ALA A 93 -6.61 -9.41 10.84
N HIS A 94 -7.12 -9.70 12.05
CA HIS A 94 -8.51 -10.10 12.27
C HIS A 94 -9.44 -8.92 12.58
N VAL A 95 -8.94 -7.68 12.65
CA VAL A 95 -9.75 -6.48 12.86
C VAL A 95 -10.18 -5.94 11.49
N PRO A 96 -11.44 -6.08 11.08
CA PRO A 96 -11.87 -5.83 9.70
C PRO A 96 -11.80 -4.35 9.29
N GLU A 97 -11.79 -3.42 10.25
CA GLU A 97 -11.64 -1.99 10.00
C GLU A 97 -10.19 -1.59 9.64
N ILE A 98 -9.23 -2.47 9.87
CA ILE A 98 -7.83 -2.23 9.52
C ILE A 98 -7.65 -2.45 8.02
N VAL A 99 -7.29 -1.41 7.31
CA VAL A 99 -7.04 -1.45 5.86
C VAL A 99 -5.56 -1.55 5.53
N GLN A 100 -4.67 -1.16 6.44
CA GLN A 100 -3.22 -1.25 6.24
C GLN A 100 -2.45 -1.15 7.57
N VAL A 101 -1.32 -1.84 7.67
CA VAL A 101 -0.40 -1.75 8.81
C VAL A 101 1.03 -1.60 8.30
N HIS A 102 1.75 -0.61 8.83
CA HIS A 102 3.18 -0.41 8.58
C HIS A 102 3.97 -0.59 9.87
N GLY A 103 5.07 -1.35 9.82
CA GLY A 103 6.10 -1.32 10.86
C GLY A 103 6.96 -0.07 10.70
N LEU A 104 7.22 0.63 11.78
CA LEU A 104 8.03 1.84 11.80
C LEU A 104 9.31 1.62 12.59
N SER A 105 10.33 2.42 12.27
CA SER A 105 11.52 2.59 13.10
C SER A 105 11.36 3.86 13.95
N GLY A 106 11.58 3.79 15.25
CA GLY A 106 11.49 4.96 16.12
C GLY A 106 10.65 4.72 17.37
N GLN A 107 9.98 5.76 17.86
CA GLN A 107 9.18 5.72 19.10
C GLN A 107 7.84 5.00 18.95
N VAL A 108 7.33 4.92 17.73
CA VAL A 108 6.10 4.21 17.36
C VAL A 108 6.48 2.95 16.61
N ASP A 109 5.95 1.82 17.00
CA ASP A 109 6.29 0.52 16.41
C ASP A 109 5.45 0.22 15.16
N LEU A 110 4.15 0.54 15.20
CA LEU A 110 3.22 0.29 14.11
C LEU A 110 2.40 1.54 13.81
N LEU A 111 2.18 1.78 12.52
CA LEU A 111 1.18 2.73 12.02
C LEU A 111 0.05 1.94 11.35
N VAL A 112 -1.12 1.99 11.95
CA VAL A 112 -2.30 1.27 11.52
C VAL A 112 -3.27 2.24 10.86
N ARG A 113 -3.64 2.00 9.60
CA ARG A 113 -4.70 2.76 8.92
C ARG A 113 -6.01 2.02 9.10
N VAL A 114 -7.03 2.73 9.57
CA VAL A 114 -8.38 2.19 9.80
C VAL A 114 -9.41 2.96 9.01
N ALA A 115 -10.52 2.29 8.65
CA ALA A 115 -11.70 2.90 8.04
C ALA A 115 -12.94 2.53 8.85
N CYS A 116 -13.69 3.53 9.30
CA CYS A 116 -14.81 3.41 10.21
C CYS A 116 -16.06 4.13 9.69
N ARG A 117 -17.24 3.73 10.18
CA ARG A 117 -18.53 4.33 9.77
C ARG A 117 -18.72 5.73 10.34
N ASP A 118 -18.34 5.90 11.60
CA ASP A 118 -18.48 7.13 12.37
C ASP A 118 -17.41 7.18 13.47
N THR A 119 -17.41 8.24 14.25
CA THR A 119 -16.44 8.46 15.34
C THR A 119 -16.61 7.48 16.50
N GLN A 120 -17.83 7.01 16.78
CA GLN A 120 -18.05 5.99 17.82
C GLN A 120 -17.44 4.65 17.37
N HIS A 121 -17.64 4.27 16.12
CA HIS A 121 -17.02 3.08 15.55
C HIS A 121 -15.50 3.16 15.55
N LEU A 122 -14.92 4.36 15.30
CA LEU A 122 -13.48 4.58 15.42
C LEU A 122 -13.00 4.38 16.85
N PHE A 123 -13.70 4.94 17.83
CA PHE A 123 -13.38 4.77 19.25
C PHE A 123 -13.40 3.29 19.67
N ASP A 124 -14.44 2.56 19.25
CA ASP A 124 -14.58 1.13 19.56
C ASP A 124 -13.49 0.30 18.88
N THR A 125 -13.07 0.68 17.67
CA THR A 125 -11.98 0.05 16.93
C THR A 125 -10.63 0.27 17.63
N ASP A 126 -10.34 1.51 18.04
CA ASP A 126 -9.14 1.82 18.80
C ASP A 126 -9.07 1.06 20.12
N ALA A 127 -10.21 0.99 20.86
CA ALA A 127 -10.30 0.22 22.08
C ALA A 127 -10.01 -1.28 21.87
N ARG A 128 -10.48 -1.86 20.76
CA ARG A 128 -10.15 -3.26 20.39
C ARG A 128 -8.67 -3.44 20.09
N ILE A 129 -8.04 -2.49 19.39
CA ILE A 129 -6.60 -2.53 19.13
C ILE A 129 -5.80 -2.43 20.43
N LEU A 130 -6.19 -1.50 21.31
CA LEU A 130 -5.54 -1.32 22.61
C LEU A 130 -5.70 -2.55 23.54
N ALA A 131 -6.80 -3.30 23.40
CA ALA A 131 -7.06 -4.50 24.20
C ALA A 131 -6.22 -5.72 23.76
N ILE A 132 -5.52 -5.66 22.63
CA ILE A 132 -4.63 -6.74 22.20
C ILE A 132 -3.47 -6.85 23.19
N GLU A 133 -3.26 -8.03 23.74
CA GLU A 133 -2.18 -8.26 24.71
C GLU A 133 -0.82 -7.89 24.10
N GLY A 134 -0.01 -7.09 24.82
CA GLY A 134 1.29 -6.59 24.37
C GLY A 134 1.22 -5.27 23.62
N VAL A 135 0.02 -4.75 23.31
CA VAL A 135 -0.15 -3.35 22.94
C VAL A 135 -0.08 -2.52 24.21
N GLU A 136 0.81 -1.55 24.25
CA GLU A 136 1.06 -0.72 25.43
C GLU A 136 0.33 0.63 25.35
N ARG A 137 0.22 1.17 24.14
CA ARG A 137 -0.39 2.49 23.91
C ARG A 137 -0.88 2.62 22.47
N THR A 138 -1.98 3.33 22.29
CA THR A 138 -2.46 3.82 21.00
C THR A 138 -2.58 5.34 21.01
N GLU A 139 -2.41 5.94 19.83
CA GLU A 139 -2.64 7.37 19.60
C GLU A 139 -3.30 7.52 18.22
N THR A 140 -4.55 7.99 18.22
CA THR A 140 -5.38 8.06 17.02
C THR A 140 -5.37 9.46 16.42
N SER A 141 -5.06 9.55 15.13
CA SER A 141 -5.09 10.76 14.32
C SER A 141 -6.12 10.64 13.20
N LEU A 142 -7.16 11.48 13.25
CA LEU A 142 -8.21 11.51 12.24
C LEU A 142 -7.66 12.08 10.93
N VAL A 143 -7.95 11.41 9.81
CA VAL A 143 -7.65 11.94 8.47
C VAL A 143 -8.69 12.99 8.10
N MET A 144 -8.26 14.25 7.97
CA MET A 144 -9.14 15.36 7.59
C MET A 144 -9.36 15.44 6.07
N GLY A 145 -8.52 14.79 5.29
CA GLY A 145 -8.59 14.71 3.84
C GLY A 145 -7.26 14.31 3.22
N GLU A 146 -7.30 13.76 2.02
CA GLU A 146 -6.10 13.44 1.25
C GLU A 146 -5.60 14.71 0.54
N VAL A 147 -4.45 15.22 0.94
CA VAL A 147 -3.84 16.44 0.35
C VAL A 147 -3.10 16.10 -0.94
N ILE A 148 -2.38 14.98 -0.95
CA ILE A 148 -1.69 14.41 -2.12
C ILE A 148 -1.94 12.92 -2.09
N GLY A 149 -2.57 12.39 -3.13
CA GLY A 149 -2.80 10.95 -3.29
C GLY A 149 -1.52 10.16 -3.53
N TYR A 150 -1.58 8.84 -3.29
CA TYR A 150 -0.46 7.96 -3.58
C TYR A 150 -0.02 8.06 -5.06
N ARG A 151 1.26 8.33 -5.28
CA ARG A 151 1.83 8.51 -6.61
C ARG A 151 3.28 8.05 -6.68
N VAL A 152 3.61 7.29 -7.71
CA VAL A 152 4.99 6.84 -8.01
C VAL A 152 5.57 7.49 -9.27
N LYS A 153 4.76 8.21 -10.05
CA LYS A 153 5.20 8.84 -11.30
C LYS A 153 6.43 9.73 -11.14
N PRO A 154 6.53 10.60 -10.10
CA PRO A 154 7.73 11.40 -9.88
C PRO A 154 9.00 10.55 -9.63
N LEU A 155 8.87 9.41 -8.96
CA LEU A 155 9.99 8.48 -8.74
C LEU A 155 10.44 7.80 -10.03
N MET A 156 9.49 7.46 -10.92
CA MET A 156 9.81 6.93 -12.24
C MET A 156 10.59 7.94 -13.10
N GLU A 157 10.25 9.22 -12.97
CA GLU A 157 10.96 10.31 -13.69
C GLU A 157 12.37 10.51 -13.15
N LEU A 158 12.59 10.35 -11.85
CA LEU A 158 13.93 10.37 -11.24
C LEU A 158 14.76 9.17 -11.70
N ALA A 159 14.22 7.96 -11.64
CA ALA A 159 14.91 6.74 -12.06
C ALA A 159 15.31 6.71 -13.54
N ARG A 160 14.68 7.53 -14.39
CA ARG A 160 15.07 7.67 -15.82
C ARG A 160 16.28 8.56 -16.04
N ARG A 161 16.68 9.35 -15.06
CA ARG A 161 17.78 10.31 -15.16
C ARG A 161 19.12 9.74 -14.69
N GLU A 162 19.09 8.59 -14.04
CA GLU A 162 20.25 7.81 -13.59
C GLU A 162 20.66 6.79 -14.65
#